data_8ecfb5309467dc800f02d0753087376b
#
_entry.id   8ecfb5309467dc800f02d0753087376b
#
_cell.length_a   1.000
_cell.length_b   1.000
_cell.length_c   1.000
_cell.angle_alpha   90.00
_cell.angle_beta   90.00
_cell.angle_gamma   90.00
#
_symmetry.space_group_name_H-M   'P 1'
#
loop_
_entity.id
_entity.type
_entity.pdbx_description
1 polymer ?
#
loop_
_entity_poly.entity_id
_entity_poly.type
_entity_poly.pdbx_seq_one_letter_code
_entity_poly.pdbx_strand_id
1 'polypeptide(L)'
;MTAVYDFSSVNHAVRVHAGAQALSKLPSEVDRIGARRALILCGRSVASKSGLVPLLSQLLGERLAAVFGEIGKDAPLPDVQAAVECARQCRADILIAVGAGSVLKAARVVAILLSESGDIDELATQYPPGAPPFSPKLHAPKLPIINVLTAGTSAQNRGGAALKDAERGRRLEFFDPKTRPAAIFWDERALLTAPPSLAFSTGFSVYWRALMNMGGVSRANPLVEGSRRQAFLLARRALPRLREQLDARARIDICAAALLQNRDEEDGGRPFDTHWIARVVYALVAATFSVVETVDQGCANAIYTIPAIQRFGHLCPEAVEGMCEALGIVREADGGTAPQELLARYLFDEFSAMGIPGRMRDLGVGRQHLAAIVRLSLTNFNADRQRELASYEDTLSELIAQAW
;
A
#
# COMPACT_ATOMS: atom_id res chain seq x y z
N MET A 1 32.46 -15.40 12.56
CA MET A 1 32.14 -15.95 11.23
C MET A 1 31.15 -14.98 10.61
N THR A 2 31.51 -14.28 9.53
CA THR A 2 30.59 -13.44 8.74
C THR A 2 29.52 -14.35 8.18
N ALA A 3 28.26 -14.06 8.48
CA ALA A 3 27.12 -14.81 7.92
C ALA A 3 27.19 -14.72 6.39
N VAL A 4 27.24 -15.87 5.73
CA VAL A 4 27.13 -15.93 4.26
C VAL A 4 25.69 -15.55 3.93
N TYR A 5 25.51 -14.59 3.02
CA TYR A 5 24.18 -14.24 2.50
C TYR A 5 23.64 -15.45 1.72
N ASP A 6 22.55 -16.01 2.23
CA ASP A 6 21.78 -17.03 1.52
C ASP A 6 20.40 -16.43 1.19
N PHE A 7 20.20 -16.06 -0.04
CA PHE A 7 18.93 -15.46 -0.49
C PHE A 7 18.63 -15.79 -1.95
N SER A 8 17.33 -15.77 -2.28
CA SER A 8 16.82 -15.82 -3.66
C SER A 8 16.12 -14.51 -3.97
N SER A 9 16.33 -13.98 -5.16
CA SER A 9 15.69 -12.75 -5.62
C SER A 9 15.02 -12.95 -6.97
N VAL A 10 13.82 -12.40 -7.12
CA VAL A 10 13.05 -12.40 -8.38
C VAL A 10 12.73 -10.96 -8.76
N ASN A 11 13.20 -10.52 -9.91
CA ASN A 11 12.91 -9.19 -10.43
C ASN A 11 11.80 -9.28 -11.48
N HIS A 12 10.69 -8.57 -11.26
CA HIS A 12 9.58 -8.49 -12.18
C HIS A 12 9.78 -7.32 -13.15
N ALA A 13 9.76 -7.62 -14.45
CA ALA A 13 9.89 -6.60 -15.47
C ALA A 13 8.68 -5.65 -15.44
N VAL A 14 8.94 -4.36 -15.21
CA VAL A 14 7.95 -3.29 -15.29
C VAL A 14 8.58 -2.06 -15.93
N ARG A 15 7.86 -1.41 -16.84
CA ARG A 15 8.30 -0.14 -17.44
C ARG A 15 7.69 1.02 -16.67
N VAL A 16 8.48 2.03 -16.36
CA VAL A 16 8.01 3.22 -15.68
C VAL A 16 8.20 4.43 -16.58
N HIS A 17 7.13 5.19 -16.78
CA HIS A 17 7.14 6.46 -17.50
C HIS A 17 6.79 7.58 -16.52
N ALA A 18 7.67 8.57 -16.36
CA ALA A 18 7.50 9.67 -15.41
C ALA A 18 7.68 11.04 -16.09
N GLY A 19 7.00 12.06 -15.58
CA GLY A 19 7.15 13.45 -15.95
C GLY A 19 5.95 14.04 -16.69
N ALA A 20 6.13 15.27 -17.20
CA ALA A 20 5.06 16.11 -17.74
C ALA A 20 4.30 15.53 -18.96
N GLN A 21 4.95 14.67 -19.71
CA GLN A 21 4.38 14.08 -20.94
C GLN A 21 4.42 12.54 -20.92
N ALA A 22 4.45 11.94 -19.74
CA ALA A 22 4.55 10.49 -19.63
C ALA A 22 3.39 9.78 -20.35
N LEU A 23 2.17 10.29 -20.23
CA LEU A 23 0.97 9.71 -20.86
C LEU A 23 1.02 9.68 -22.40
N SER A 24 1.85 10.53 -23.05
CA SER A 24 2.00 10.47 -24.52
C SER A 24 2.54 9.13 -25.02
N LYS A 25 3.19 8.36 -24.14
CA LYS A 25 3.73 7.02 -24.43
C LYS A 25 2.70 5.89 -24.26
N LEU A 26 1.49 6.19 -23.76
CA LEU A 26 0.49 5.17 -23.48
C LEU A 26 0.09 4.37 -24.74
N PRO A 27 -0.17 4.99 -25.92
CA PRO A 27 -0.48 4.22 -27.12
C PRO A 27 0.61 3.23 -27.51
N SER A 28 1.87 3.67 -27.46
CA SER A 28 3.00 2.79 -27.79
C SER A 28 3.21 1.66 -26.78
N GLU A 29 2.86 1.84 -25.50
CA GLU A 29 2.87 0.74 -24.53
C GLU A 29 1.74 -0.26 -24.81
N VAL A 30 0.55 0.19 -25.18
CA VAL A 30 -0.54 -0.70 -25.60
C VAL A 30 -0.15 -1.49 -26.84
N ASP A 31 0.43 -0.84 -27.84
CA ASP A 31 0.93 -1.51 -29.07
C ASP A 31 2.05 -2.51 -28.78
N ARG A 32 3.00 -2.17 -27.90
CA ARG A 32 4.09 -3.05 -27.47
C ARG A 32 3.59 -4.34 -26.81
N ILE A 33 2.49 -4.23 -26.07
CA ILE A 33 1.82 -5.39 -25.45
C ILE A 33 1.03 -6.21 -26.48
N GLY A 34 0.75 -5.65 -27.66
CA GLY A 34 -0.04 -6.26 -28.70
C GLY A 34 -1.55 -6.14 -28.49
N ALA A 35 -1.98 -5.27 -27.56
CA ALA A 35 -3.37 -5.07 -27.24
C ALA A 35 -4.06 -4.06 -28.18
N ARG A 36 -5.37 -4.21 -28.36
CA ARG A 36 -6.19 -3.36 -29.25
C ARG A 36 -7.52 -2.92 -28.66
N ARG A 37 -7.92 -3.48 -27.51
CA ARG A 37 -9.23 -3.27 -26.88
C ARG A 37 -9.05 -2.92 -25.40
N ALA A 38 -8.63 -1.67 -25.15
CA ALA A 38 -8.35 -1.20 -23.81
C ALA A 38 -9.63 -0.89 -23.04
N LEU A 39 -9.74 -1.40 -21.81
CA LEU A 39 -10.73 -0.96 -20.84
C LEU A 39 -10.06 -0.05 -19.80
N ILE A 40 -10.50 1.20 -19.71
CA ILE A 40 -10.12 2.08 -18.61
C ILE A 40 -10.97 1.74 -17.38
N LEU A 41 -10.30 1.47 -16.26
CA LEU A 41 -10.92 1.32 -14.94
C LEU A 41 -10.53 2.51 -14.08
N CYS A 42 -11.52 3.22 -13.52
CA CYS A 42 -11.26 4.34 -12.60
C CYS A 42 -12.40 4.51 -11.58
N GLY A 43 -12.23 5.42 -10.63
CA GLY A 43 -13.29 5.81 -9.71
C GLY A 43 -14.06 7.04 -10.23
N ARG A 44 -15.24 7.30 -9.65
CA ARG A 44 -16.17 8.38 -10.08
C ARG A 44 -15.50 9.76 -10.19
N SER A 45 -14.65 10.12 -9.24
CA SER A 45 -13.97 11.44 -9.27
C SER A 45 -12.99 11.57 -10.43
N VAL A 46 -12.31 10.50 -10.80
CA VAL A 46 -11.43 10.48 -11.98
C VAL A 46 -12.26 10.53 -13.25
N ALA A 47 -13.35 9.77 -13.30
CA ALA A 47 -14.25 9.73 -14.46
C ALA A 47 -14.88 11.09 -14.79
N SER A 48 -15.32 11.82 -13.74
CA SER A 48 -16.16 13.01 -13.93
C SER A 48 -15.47 14.36 -13.67
N LYS A 49 -14.37 14.40 -12.88
CA LYS A 49 -13.83 15.67 -12.39
C LYS A 49 -12.36 15.94 -12.80
N SER A 50 -11.61 14.92 -13.22
CA SER A 50 -10.16 15.07 -13.39
C SER A 50 -9.72 15.52 -14.79
N GLY A 51 -10.57 15.40 -15.81
CA GLY A 51 -10.20 15.57 -17.22
C GLY A 51 -9.29 14.47 -17.78
N LEU A 52 -8.91 13.46 -16.96
CA LEU A 52 -8.02 12.39 -17.39
C LEU A 52 -8.68 11.43 -18.37
N VAL A 53 -9.95 11.08 -18.16
CA VAL A 53 -10.66 10.15 -19.06
C VAL A 53 -10.76 10.70 -20.48
N PRO A 54 -11.18 11.96 -20.72
CA PRO A 54 -11.14 12.57 -22.05
C PRO A 54 -9.74 12.56 -22.68
N LEU A 55 -8.71 12.90 -21.91
CA LEU A 55 -7.32 12.89 -22.38
C LEU A 55 -6.88 11.48 -22.79
N LEU A 56 -7.12 10.48 -21.96
CA LEU A 56 -6.75 9.09 -22.24
C LEU A 56 -7.55 8.53 -23.42
N SER A 57 -8.83 8.90 -23.55
CA SER A 57 -9.67 8.52 -24.69
C SER A 57 -9.10 9.08 -25.99
N GLN A 58 -8.68 10.34 -25.99
CA GLN A 58 -8.05 10.95 -27.16
C GLN A 58 -6.72 10.26 -27.51
N LEU A 59 -5.88 9.95 -26.52
CA LEU A 59 -4.60 9.29 -26.73
C LEU A 59 -4.75 7.86 -27.27
N LEU A 60 -5.71 7.10 -26.73
CA LEU A 60 -5.96 5.72 -27.16
C LEU A 60 -6.65 5.61 -28.50
N GLY A 61 -7.53 6.58 -28.85
CA GLY A 61 -8.29 6.56 -30.09
C GLY A 61 -9.08 5.26 -30.25
N GLU A 62 -8.92 4.58 -31.39
CA GLU A 62 -9.61 3.32 -31.71
C GLU A 62 -9.23 2.15 -30.77
N ARG A 63 -8.12 2.25 -30.03
CA ARG A 63 -7.74 1.23 -29.03
C ARG A 63 -8.63 1.24 -27.79
N LEU A 64 -9.37 2.33 -27.53
CA LEU A 64 -10.28 2.40 -26.39
C LEU A 64 -11.56 1.63 -26.70
N ALA A 65 -11.82 0.56 -25.97
CA ALA A 65 -13.03 -0.24 -26.09
C ALA A 65 -14.15 0.27 -25.16
N ALA A 66 -13.83 0.64 -23.92
CA ALA A 66 -14.79 1.14 -22.94
C ALA A 66 -14.11 1.86 -21.77
N VAL A 67 -14.92 2.55 -20.96
CA VAL A 67 -14.54 3.15 -19.68
C VAL A 67 -15.49 2.67 -18.60
N PHE A 68 -14.97 2.10 -17.51
CA PHE A 68 -15.72 1.78 -16.31
C PHE A 68 -15.25 2.73 -15.19
N GLY A 69 -16.11 3.67 -14.80
CA GLY A 69 -15.81 4.79 -13.91
C GLY A 69 -16.34 4.67 -12.48
N GLU A 70 -16.78 3.48 -12.04
CA GLU A 70 -17.58 3.32 -10.82
C GLU A 70 -16.83 2.62 -9.67
N ILE A 71 -15.52 2.41 -9.76
CA ILE A 71 -14.75 1.75 -8.68
C ILE A 71 -14.75 2.63 -7.43
N GLY A 72 -15.38 2.14 -6.37
CA GLY A 72 -15.46 2.79 -5.06
C GLY A 72 -14.21 2.61 -4.20
N LYS A 73 -14.23 3.27 -3.03
CA LYS A 73 -13.17 3.15 -2.01
C LYS A 73 -13.07 1.70 -1.55
N ASP A 74 -11.85 1.21 -1.38
CA ASP A 74 -11.50 -0.17 -1.01
C ASP A 74 -11.93 -1.27 -1.99
N ALA A 75 -12.27 -0.89 -3.21
CA ALA A 75 -12.68 -1.81 -4.27
C ALA A 75 -13.81 -2.74 -3.80
N PRO A 76 -15.05 -2.25 -3.64
CA PRO A 76 -16.19 -3.07 -3.27
C PRO A 76 -16.39 -4.22 -4.25
N LEU A 77 -16.73 -5.40 -3.72
CA LEU A 77 -16.94 -6.59 -4.55
C LEU A 77 -17.98 -6.39 -5.67
N PRO A 78 -19.14 -5.75 -5.44
CA PRO A 78 -20.10 -5.49 -6.52
C PRO A 78 -19.54 -4.64 -7.66
N ASP A 79 -18.72 -3.63 -7.33
CA ASP A 79 -18.11 -2.76 -8.35
C ASP A 79 -17.12 -3.54 -9.21
N VAL A 80 -16.36 -4.46 -8.59
CA VAL A 80 -15.41 -5.32 -9.29
C VAL A 80 -16.13 -6.30 -10.20
N GLN A 81 -17.24 -6.89 -9.74
CA GLN A 81 -18.08 -7.77 -10.56
C GLN A 81 -18.68 -7.03 -11.76
N ALA A 82 -19.18 -5.82 -11.55
CA ALA A 82 -19.67 -4.98 -12.65
C ALA A 82 -18.57 -4.62 -13.66
N ALA A 83 -17.34 -4.37 -13.18
CA ALA A 83 -16.19 -4.12 -14.04
C ALA A 83 -15.79 -5.37 -14.85
N VAL A 84 -15.89 -6.57 -14.28
CA VAL A 84 -15.69 -7.85 -15.01
C VAL A 84 -16.69 -7.98 -16.14
N GLU A 85 -17.97 -7.71 -15.88
CA GLU A 85 -19.01 -7.79 -16.91
C GLU A 85 -18.78 -6.76 -18.02
N CYS A 86 -18.43 -5.52 -17.68
CA CYS A 86 -18.05 -4.50 -18.66
C CYS A 86 -16.86 -4.96 -19.53
N ALA A 87 -15.84 -5.59 -18.93
CA ALA A 87 -14.68 -6.11 -19.65
C ALA A 87 -15.04 -7.23 -20.63
N ARG A 88 -15.97 -8.13 -20.25
CA ARG A 88 -16.50 -9.18 -21.13
C ARG A 88 -17.26 -8.60 -22.30
N GLN A 89 -18.18 -7.68 -22.04
CA GLN A 89 -19.02 -7.04 -23.07
C GLN A 89 -18.19 -6.29 -24.11
N CYS A 90 -17.19 -5.52 -23.65
CA CYS A 90 -16.30 -4.80 -24.57
C CYS A 90 -15.16 -5.67 -25.12
N ARG A 91 -15.07 -6.95 -24.74
CA ARG A 91 -13.99 -7.88 -25.12
C ARG A 91 -12.61 -7.27 -24.90
N ALA A 92 -12.38 -6.72 -23.70
CA ALA A 92 -11.10 -6.12 -23.36
C ALA A 92 -9.96 -7.13 -23.45
N ASP A 93 -8.83 -6.69 -24.00
CA ASP A 93 -7.58 -7.46 -24.05
C ASP A 93 -6.46 -6.81 -23.22
N ILE A 94 -6.71 -5.64 -22.63
CA ILE A 94 -5.86 -4.95 -21.69
C ILE A 94 -6.68 -4.09 -20.72
N LEU A 95 -6.24 -4.00 -19.47
CA LEU A 95 -6.82 -3.13 -18.45
C LEU A 95 -5.91 -1.92 -18.20
N ILE A 96 -6.47 -0.72 -18.22
CA ILE A 96 -5.77 0.53 -17.87
C ILE A 96 -6.38 1.04 -16.57
N ALA A 97 -5.70 0.82 -15.45
CA ALA A 97 -6.15 1.25 -14.13
C ALA A 97 -5.70 2.70 -13.86
N VAL A 98 -6.65 3.63 -13.79
CA VAL A 98 -6.40 5.07 -13.60
C VAL A 98 -6.85 5.49 -12.22
N GLY A 99 -5.92 5.65 -11.28
CA GLY A 99 -6.26 5.97 -9.91
C GLY A 99 -5.17 5.68 -8.89
N ALA A 100 -5.59 5.48 -7.65
CA ALA A 100 -4.75 5.04 -6.55
C ALA A 100 -5.13 3.62 -6.09
N GLY A 101 -4.80 3.24 -4.87
CA GLY A 101 -4.87 1.87 -4.35
C GLY A 101 -6.12 1.07 -4.69
N SER A 102 -7.33 1.64 -4.53
CA SER A 102 -8.60 0.91 -4.76
C SER A 102 -8.75 0.46 -6.21
N VAL A 103 -8.49 1.36 -7.16
CA VAL A 103 -8.61 1.05 -8.59
C VAL A 103 -7.57 0.03 -9.03
N LEU A 104 -6.33 0.16 -8.55
CA LEU A 104 -5.25 -0.79 -8.88
C LEU A 104 -5.53 -2.18 -8.31
N LYS A 105 -6.11 -2.27 -7.11
CA LYS A 105 -6.58 -3.54 -6.52
C LYS A 105 -7.71 -4.15 -7.33
N ALA A 106 -8.71 -3.34 -7.71
CA ALA A 106 -9.83 -3.78 -8.53
C ALA A 106 -9.36 -4.36 -9.87
N ALA A 107 -8.45 -3.68 -10.59
CA ALA A 107 -7.94 -4.15 -11.88
C ALA A 107 -7.29 -5.53 -11.81
N ARG A 108 -6.56 -5.83 -10.72
CA ARG A 108 -5.96 -7.17 -10.52
C ARG A 108 -7.02 -8.24 -10.37
N VAL A 109 -8.03 -7.98 -9.53
CA VAL A 109 -9.09 -8.97 -9.32
C VAL A 109 -9.97 -9.11 -10.55
N VAL A 110 -10.25 -8.02 -11.28
CA VAL A 110 -10.90 -8.11 -12.60
C VAL A 110 -10.11 -9.04 -13.53
N ALA A 111 -8.78 -8.89 -13.62
CA ALA A 111 -7.95 -9.78 -14.44
C ALA A 111 -7.99 -11.25 -13.97
N ILE A 112 -8.09 -11.51 -12.67
CA ILE A 112 -8.26 -12.85 -12.11
C ILE A 112 -9.63 -13.43 -12.51
N LEU A 113 -10.72 -12.71 -12.23
CA LEU A 113 -12.10 -13.18 -12.45
C LEU A 113 -12.47 -13.29 -13.95
N LEU A 114 -11.74 -12.64 -14.84
CA LEU A 114 -11.89 -12.83 -16.28
C LEU A 114 -11.26 -14.12 -16.78
N SER A 115 -10.26 -14.61 -16.11
CA SER A 115 -9.38 -15.68 -16.62
C SER A 115 -9.55 -17.00 -15.90
N GLU A 116 -9.87 -16.97 -14.61
CA GLU A 116 -10.06 -18.18 -13.81
C GLU A 116 -11.53 -18.57 -13.77
N SER A 117 -11.78 -19.86 -13.67
CA SER A 117 -13.10 -20.44 -13.39
C SER A 117 -13.18 -20.88 -11.94
N GLY A 118 -14.35 -20.84 -11.33
CA GLY A 118 -14.58 -21.26 -9.95
C GLY A 118 -15.27 -20.18 -9.12
N ASP A 119 -15.59 -20.52 -7.89
CA ASP A 119 -16.19 -19.59 -6.95
C ASP A 119 -15.15 -18.56 -6.49
N ILE A 120 -15.61 -17.34 -6.25
CA ILE A 120 -14.73 -16.24 -5.83
C ILE A 120 -14.03 -16.55 -4.50
N ASP A 121 -14.68 -17.28 -3.62
CA ASP A 121 -14.12 -17.70 -2.34
C ASP A 121 -13.01 -18.74 -2.52
N GLU A 122 -13.11 -19.61 -3.52
CA GLU A 122 -12.08 -20.59 -3.84
C GLU A 122 -10.83 -19.93 -4.47
N LEU A 123 -11.02 -18.83 -5.21
CA LEU A 123 -9.94 -18.06 -5.82
C LEU A 123 -9.23 -17.14 -4.83
N ALA A 124 -9.87 -16.82 -3.71
CA ALA A 124 -9.31 -15.96 -2.67
C ALA A 124 -8.31 -16.71 -1.77
N THR A 125 -7.51 -15.95 -1.04
CA THR A 125 -6.62 -16.46 0.01
C THR A 125 -7.43 -17.20 1.07
N GLN A 126 -6.99 -18.40 1.41
CA GLN A 126 -7.64 -19.27 2.39
C GLN A 126 -7.01 -19.09 3.77
N TYR A 127 -7.85 -19.17 4.80
CA TYR A 127 -7.45 -19.01 6.21
C TYR A 127 -7.90 -20.23 7.04
N PRO A 128 -7.31 -21.41 6.80
CA PRO A 128 -7.75 -22.64 7.48
C PRO A 128 -7.48 -22.55 8.99
N PRO A 129 -8.39 -23.08 9.84
CA PRO A 129 -8.16 -23.15 11.26
C PRO A 129 -6.88 -23.94 11.58
N GLY A 130 -6.01 -23.41 12.45
CA GLY A 130 -4.80 -24.12 12.91
C GLY A 130 -3.69 -24.27 11.87
N ALA A 131 -3.83 -23.72 10.66
CA ALA A 131 -2.80 -23.76 9.63
C ALA A 131 -2.48 -22.34 9.09
N PRO A 132 -1.30 -22.12 8.52
CA PRO A 132 -0.96 -20.84 7.92
C PRO A 132 -1.88 -20.49 6.74
N PRO A 133 -2.19 -19.20 6.53
CA PRO A 133 -2.93 -18.77 5.35
C PRO A 133 -2.14 -19.06 4.07
N PHE A 134 -2.87 -19.41 3.01
CA PHE A 134 -2.28 -19.60 1.69
C PHE A 134 -3.16 -19.01 0.59
N SER A 135 -2.55 -18.52 -0.48
CA SER A 135 -3.26 -18.14 -1.68
C SER A 135 -3.23 -19.31 -2.66
N PRO A 136 -4.38 -19.68 -3.25
CA PRO A 136 -4.42 -20.76 -4.24
C PRO A 136 -3.54 -20.38 -5.45
N LYS A 137 -2.92 -21.39 -6.06
CA LYS A 137 -2.14 -21.20 -7.26
C LYS A 137 -3.08 -21.06 -8.46
N LEU A 138 -3.16 -19.85 -9.01
CA LEU A 138 -3.96 -19.55 -10.19
C LEU A 138 -3.15 -19.85 -11.47
N HIS A 139 -3.73 -20.53 -12.45
CA HIS A 139 -2.98 -21.06 -13.58
C HIS A 139 -3.20 -20.31 -14.89
N ALA A 140 -4.41 -19.79 -15.11
CA ALA A 140 -4.74 -19.13 -16.37
C ALA A 140 -3.87 -17.87 -16.61
N PRO A 141 -3.53 -17.55 -17.87
CA PRO A 141 -2.92 -16.27 -18.20
C PRO A 141 -3.85 -15.12 -17.85
N LYS A 142 -3.29 -13.96 -17.47
CA LYS A 142 -4.05 -12.78 -17.09
C LYS A 142 -3.95 -11.70 -18.16
N LEU A 143 -5.02 -10.92 -18.31
CA LEU A 143 -4.95 -9.71 -19.12
C LEU A 143 -3.83 -8.80 -18.59
N PRO A 144 -3.02 -8.22 -19.46
CA PRO A 144 -2.02 -7.25 -19.07
C PRO A 144 -2.66 -6.01 -18.43
N ILE A 145 -1.96 -5.42 -17.46
CA ILE A 145 -2.42 -4.24 -16.74
C ILE A 145 -1.42 -3.11 -16.96
N ILE A 146 -1.92 -1.91 -17.26
CA ILE A 146 -1.16 -0.65 -17.20
C ILE A 146 -1.76 0.19 -16.07
N ASN A 147 -0.89 0.75 -15.20
CA ASN A 147 -1.31 1.62 -14.12
C ASN A 147 -0.96 3.08 -14.43
N VAL A 148 -1.95 3.97 -14.37
CA VAL A 148 -1.80 5.44 -14.41
C VAL A 148 -2.12 5.96 -13.01
N LEU A 149 -1.10 6.41 -12.29
CA LEU A 149 -1.25 6.80 -10.90
C LEU A 149 -1.78 8.22 -10.76
N THR A 150 -2.75 8.41 -9.86
CA THR A 150 -3.21 9.74 -9.40
C THR A 150 -2.63 10.12 -8.05
N ALA A 151 -2.10 9.15 -7.29
CA ALA A 151 -1.37 9.37 -6.04
C ALA A 151 -0.35 8.25 -5.81
N GLY A 152 0.70 8.55 -5.05
CA GLY A 152 1.69 7.55 -4.66
C GLY A 152 1.07 6.46 -3.79
N THR A 153 1.31 5.21 -4.14
CA THR A 153 0.74 4.06 -3.44
C THR A 153 1.63 2.83 -3.54
N SER A 154 1.73 2.08 -2.45
CA SER A 154 2.43 0.78 -2.45
C SER A 154 1.71 -0.28 -3.29
N ALA A 155 0.47 -0.03 -3.71
CA ALA A 155 -0.26 -0.95 -4.57
C ALA A 155 0.24 -0.99 -6.03
N GLN A 156 1.09 -0.06 -6.46
CA GLN A 156 1.39 0.19 -7.88
C GLN A 156 2.01 -0.97 -8.65
N ASN A 157 2.82 -1.82 -8.01
CA ASN A 157 3.54 -2.92 -8.68
C ASN A 157 3.38 -4.28 -7.99
N ARG A 158 2.39 -4.42 -7.09
CA ARG A 158 2.12 -5.70 -6.38
C ARG A 158 1.26 -6.64 -7.18
N GLY A 159 1.37 -7.96 -6.87
CA GLY A 159 0.47 -9.00 -7.37
C GLY A 159 -0.70 -9.33 -6.44
N GLY A 160 -0.72 -8.75 -5.24
CA GLY A 160 -1.78 -8.95 -4.25
C GLY A 160 -2.84 -7.86 -4.29
N ALA A 161 -4.08 -8.20 -3.96
CA ALA A 161 -5.21 -7.28 -3.84
C ALA A 161 -6.16 -7.74 -2.75
N ALA A 162 -6.84 -6.80 -2.08
CA ALA A 162 -7.92 -7.09 -1.15
C ALA A 162 -9.15 -6.29 -1.56
N LEU A 163 -10.30 -6.96 -1.63
CA LEU A 163 -11.60 -6.38 -1.89
C LEU A 163 -12.41 -6.27 -0.60
N LYS A 164 -13.34 -5.33 -0.58
CA LYS A 164 -14.34 -5.22 0.48
C LYS A 164 -15.60 -5.99 0.09
N ASP A 165 -15.93 -7.03 0.86
CA ASP A 165 -17.21 -7.73 0.80
C ASP A 165 -18.07 -7.22 1.97
N ALA A 166 -18.83 -6.15 1.71
CA ALA A 166 -19.64 -5.49 2.73
C ALA A 166 -20.84 -6.34 3.17
N GLU A 167 -21.40 -7.16 2.28
CA GLU A 167 -22.55 -8.03 2.60
C GLU A 167 -22.18 -9.07 3.63
N ARG A 168 -20.97 -9.63 3.55
CA ARG A 168 -20.47 -10.63 4.49
C ARG A 168 -19.58 -10.05 5.58
N GLY A 169 -19.42 -8.73 5.64
CA GLY A 169 -18.60 -8.04 6.65
C GLY A 169 -17.13 -8.46 6.64
N ARG A 170 -16.58 -8.86 5.49
CA ARG A 170 -15.22 -9.41 5.39
C ARG A 170 -14.42 -8.76 4.26
N ARG A 171 -13.12 -9.06 4.23
CA ARG A 171 -12.24 -8.77 3.10
C ARG A 171 -11.91 -10.08 2.39
N LEU A 172 -11.90 -10.03 1.06
CA LEU A 172 -11.41 -11.10 0.20
C LEU A 172 -10.03 -10.70 -0.31
N GLU A 173 -9.04 -11.50 -0.02
CA GLU A 173 -7.66 -11.27 -0.47
C GLU A 173 -7.31 -12.21 -1.62
N PHE A 174 -6.64 -11.67 -2.64
CA PHE A 174 -6.22 -12.40 -3.83
C PHE A 174 -4.74 -12.19 -4.06
N PHE A 175 -4.07 -13.19 -4.59
CA PHE A 175 -2.67 -13.08 -4.99
C PHE A 175 -2.42 -13.85 -6.29
N ASP A 176 -1.98 -13.14 -7.32
CA ASP A 176 -1.42 -13.74 -8.53
C ASP A 176 -0.31 -12.83 -9.09
N PRO A 177 0.96 -13.30 -9.13
CA PRO A 177 2.07 -12.50 -9.65
C PRO A 177 1.88 -12.06 -11.11
N LYS A 178 1.05 -12.76 -11.89
CA LYS A 178 0.72 -12.41 -13.29
C LYS A 178 -0.13 -11.15 -13.42
N THR A 179 -0.72 -10.66 -12.32
CA THR A 179 -1.49 -9.40 -12.29
C THR A 179 -0.63 -8.16 -12.02
N ARG A 180 0.69 -8.31 -11.88
CA ARG A 180 1.59 -7.16 -11.81
C ARG A 180 1.53 -6.36 -13.10
N PRO A 181 1.59 -5.01 -13.03
CA PRO A 181 1.46 -4.19 -14.23
C PRO A 181 2.66 -4.35 -15.17
N ALA A 182 2.39 -4.34 -16.47
CA ALA A 182 3.42 -4.30 -17.51
C ALA A 182 4.07 -2.92 -17.64
N ALA A 183 3.31 -1.86 -17.33
CA ALA A 183 3.82 -0.49 -17.29
C ALA A 183 3.10 0.35 -16.23
N ILE A 184 3.81 1.37 -15.71
CA ILE A 184 3.31 2.33 -14.74
C ILE A 184 3.60 3.73 -15.24
N PHE A 185 2.63 4.62 -15.13
CA PHE A 185 2.74 6.03 -15.51
C PHE A 185 2.65 6.92 -14.27
N TRP A 186 3.70 7.73 -14.06
CA TRP A 186 3.76 8.82 -13.09
C TRP A 186 3.70 10.15 -13.84
N ASP A 187 2.58 10.37 -14.54
CA ASP A 187 2.36 11.61 -15.29
C ASP A 187 1.97 12.74 -14.35
N GLU A 188 2.59 13.90 -14.51
CA GLU A 188 2.37 15.05 -13.62
C GLU A 188 0.90 15.47 -13.60
N ARG A 189 0.22 15.49 -14.75
CA ARG A 189 -1.20 15.86 -14.84
C ARG A 189 -2.07 14.87 -14.07
N ALA A 190 -1.77 13.57 -14.20
CA ALA A 190 -2.50 12.54 -13.47
C ALA A 190 -2.28 12.64 -11.96
N LEU A 191 -1.03 12.77 -11.53
CA LEU A 191 -0.68 12.90 -10.12
C LEU A 191 -1.26 14.17 -9.47
N LEU A 192 -1.34 15.28 -10.21
CA LEU A 192 -1.88 16.55 -9.71
C LEU A 192 -3.41 16.56 -9.60
N THR A 193 -4.13 15.57 -10.11
CA THR A 193 -5.59 15.46 -9.92
C THR A 193 -6.01 15.12 -8.50
N ALA A 194 -5.14 14.44 -7.74
CA ALA A 194 -5.43 14.16 -6.33
C ALA A 194 -5.30 15.44 -5.48
N PRO A 195 -6.26 15.72 -4.59
CA PRO A 195 -6.14 16.86 -3.67
C PRO A 195 -4.94 16.68 -2.74
N PRO A 196 -4.35 17.78 -2.23
CA PRO A 196 -3.18 17.73 -1.33
C PRO A 196 -3.39 16.82 -0.11
N SER A 197 -4.58 16.83 0.48
CA SER A 197 -4.93 15.96 1.62
C SER A 197 -4.78 14.48 1.29
N LEU A 198 -5.28 14.02 0.13
CA LEU A 198 -5.13 12.64 -0.30
C LEU A 198 -3.69 12.31 -0.64
N ALA A 199 -2.98 13.21 -1.33
CA ALA A 199 -1.56 13.03 -1.66
C ALA A 199 -0.71 12.91 -0.39
N PHE A 200 -0.98 13.73 0.62
CA PHE A 200 -0.30 13.67 1.91
C PHE A 200 -0.61 12.35 2.65
N SER A 201 -1.87 11.97 2.80
CA SER A 201 -2.26 10.75 3.49
C SER A 201 -1.63 9.50 2.88
N THR A 202 -1.71 9.36 1.55
CA THR A 202 -1.08 8.23 0.86
C THR A 202 0.45 8.31 0.91
N GLY A 203 1.02 9.51 0.78
CA GLY A 203 2.45 9.77 0.89
C GLY A 203 2.98 9.47 2.30
N PHE A 204 2.23 9.81 3.34
CA PHE A 204 2.58 9.47 4.71
C PHE A 204 2.62 7.95 4.92
N SER A 205 1.66 7.20 4.37
CA SER A 205 1.68 5.74 4.43
C SER A 205 2.94 5.15 3.75
N VAL A 206 3.42 5.78 2.67
CA VAL A 206 4.67 5.41 2.01
C VAL A 206 5.88 5.75 2.89
N TYR A 207 5.91 6.95 3.46
CA TYR A 207 6.97 7.38 4.39
C TYR A 207 7.03 6.48 5.62
N TRP A 208 5.89 6.24 6.26
CA TRP A 208 5.81 5.36 7.42
C TRP A 208 6.40 3.98 7.14
N ARG A 209 6.00 3.36 6.04
CA ARG A 209 6.54 2.05 5.68
C ARG A 209 8.04 2.10 5.37
N ALA A 210 8.50 3.15 4.70
CA ALA A 210 9.92 3.32 4.41
C ALA A 210 10.74 3.48 5.71
N LEU A 211 10.21 4.21 6.71
CA LEU A 211 10.80 4.33 8.04
C LEU A 211 10.84 2.97 8.76
N MET A 212 9.73 2.21 8.76
CA MET A 212 9.70 0.87 9.35
C MET A 212 10.74 -0.07 8.69
N ASN A 213 10.91 0.03 7.38
CA ASN A 213 11.92 -0.75 6.66
C ASN A 213 13.36 -0.40 7.07
N MET A 214 13.62 0.81 7.59
CA MET A 214 14.93 1.17 8.15
C MET A 214 15.25 0.37 9.40
N GLY A 215 14.24 0.00 10.20
CA GLY A 215 14.40 -0.91 11.33
C GLY A 215 14.85 -2.34 10.98
N GLY A 216 14.73 -2.74 9.71
CA GLY A 216 15.18 -4.04 9.22
C GLY A 216 16.28 -3.95 8.16
N VAL A 217 16.87 -2.78 7.97
CA VAL A 217 17.82 -2.57 6.86
C VAL A 217 19.11 -3.36 7.00
N SER A 218 19.62 -3.53 8.21
CA SER A 218 20.83 -4.30 8.51
C SER A 218 20.71 -5.80 8.21
N ARG A 219 19.49 -6.32 8.14
CA ARG A 219 19.17 -7.73 7.81
C ARG A 219 18.69 -7.91 6.37
N ALA A 220 18.60 -6.82 5.61
CA ALA A 220 18.20 -6.90 4.23
C ALA A 220 19.30 -7.53 3.36
N ASN A 221 18.91 -8.28 2.33
CA ASN A 221 19.88 -8.70 1.33
C ASN A 221 20.42 -7.48 0.56
N PRO A 222 21.63 -7.57 -0.03
CA PRO A 222 22.30 -6.42 -0.65
C PRO A 222 21.53 -5.80 -1.83
N LEU A 223 20.63 -6.53 -2.48
CA LEU A 223 19.80 -6.02 -3.57
C LEU A 223 18.66 -5.13 -3.07
N VAL A 224 18.23 -5.32 -1.83
CA VAL A 224 17.09 -4.60 -1.20
C VAL A 224 17.57 -3.45 -0.31
N GLU A 225 18.72 -3.58 0.33
CA GLU A 225 19.24 -2.58 1.27
C GLU A 225 19.28 -1.18 0.67
N GLY A 226 19.94 -1.02 -0.49
CA GLY A 226 20.01 0.27 -1.19
C GLY A 226 18.65 0.83 -1.57
N SER A 227 17.71 -0.06 -1.96
CA SER A 227 16.34 0.33 -2.29
C SER A 227 15.57 0.85 -1.07
N ARG A 228 15.72 0.22 0.11
CA ARG A 228 15.11 0.67 1.36
C ARG A 228 15.63 2.04 1.79
N ARG A 229 16.95 2.24 1.78
CA ARG A 229 17.59 3.54 2.10
C ARG A 229 17.10 4.64 1.17
N GLN A 230 17.12 4.39 -0.14
CA GLN A 230 16.66 5.37 -1.12
C GLN A 230 15.16 5.67 -1.00
N ALA A 231 14.33 4.67 -0.75
CA ALA A 231 12.89 4.87 -0.51
C ALA A 231 12.63 5.80 0.68
N PHE A 232 13.36 5.60 1.78
CA PHE A 232 13.24 6.45 2.97
C PHE A 232 13.68 7.90 2.67
N LEU A 233 14.82 8.11 2.02
CA LEU A 233 15.32 9.45 1.68
C LEU A 233 14.34 10.20 0.75
N LEU A 234 13.81 9.52 -0.28
CA LEU A 234 12.83 10.11 -1.19
C LEU A 234 11.54 10.50 -0.46
N ALA A 235 10.99 9.57 0.34
CA ALA A 235 9.74 9.81 1.05
C ALA A 235 9.88 10.93 2.10
N ARG A 236 10.96 10.93 2.88
CA ARG A 236 11.24 11.96 3.90
C ARG A 236 11.38 13.36 3.29
N ARG A 237 12.06 13.46 2.16
CA ARG A 237 12.23 14.72 1.44
C ARG A 237 10.94 15.23 0.81
N ALA A 238 10.14 14.34 0.26
CA ALA A 238 8.94 14.69 -0.49
C ALA A 238 7.73 15.01 0.40
N LEU A 239 7.59 14.32 1.52
CA LEU A 239 6.38 14.35 2.36
C LEU A 239 5.94 15.76 2.81
N PRO A 240 6.81 16.65 3.33
CA PRO A 240 6.40 18.00 3.74
C PRO A 240 5.81 18.82 2.58
N ARG A 241 6.34 18.62 1.37
CA ARG A 241 5.95 19.37 0.17
C ARG A 241 4.58 18.96 -0.39
N LEU A 242 4.02 17.82 0.05
CA LEU A 242 2.71 17.33 -0.42
C LEU A 242 1.53 18.09 0.17
N ARG A 243 1.70 18.74 1.33
CA ARG A 243 0.63 19.49 1.99
C ARG A 243 0.41 20.89 1.44
N GLU A 244 1.50 21.55 1.12
CA GLU A 244 1.50 22.99 0.88
C GLU A 244 1.31 23.37 -0.58
N GLN A 245 1.67 22.46 -1.51
CA GLN A 245 1.71 22.78 -2.92
C GLN A 245 1.29 21.62 -3.83
N LEU A 246 0.81 21.96 -5.01
CA LEU A 246 0.65 21.03 -6.12
C LEU A 246 2.03 20.73 -6.75
N ASP A 247 2.86 19.99 -6.01
CA ASP A 247 4.24 19.69 -6.39
C ASP A 247 4.31 18.32 -7.08
N ALA A 248 4.37 18.35 -8.40
CA ALA A 248 4.50 17.15 -9.23
C ALA A 248 5.76 16.35 -8.90
N ARG A 249 6.89 17.04 -8.64
CA ARG A 249 8.18 16.40 -8.32
C ARG A 249 8.08 15.62 -7.02
N ALA A 250 7.51 16.20 -5.96
CA ALA A 250 7.33 15.52 -4.69
C ALA A 250 6.40 14.30 -4.84
N ARG A 251 5.35 14.39 -5.68
CA ARG A 251 4.45 13.26 -5.95
C ARG A 251 5.15 12.13 -6.71
N ILE A 252 6.01 12.45 -7.67
CA ILE A 252 6.85 11.45 -8.37
C ILE A 252 7.85 10.82 -7.40
N ASP A 253 8.49 11.58 -6.52
CA ASP A 253 9.41 11.06 -5.50
C ASP A 253 8.72 10.06 -4.56
N ILE A 254 7.46 10.32 -4.16
CA ILE A 254 6.64 9.35 -3.39
C ILE A 254 6.32 8.10 -4.20
N CYS A 255 5.99 8.23 -5.48
CA CYS A 255 5.78 7.07 -6.35
C CYS A 255 7.06 6.22 -6.45
N ALA A 256 8.22 6.85 -6.61
CA ALA A 256 9.51 6.17 -6.64
C ALA A 256 9.83 5.48 -5.31
N ALA A 257 9.61 6.16 -4.18
CA ALA A 257 9.77 5.56 -2.86
C ALA A 257 8.88 4.32 -2.69
N ALA A 258 7.61 4.42 -3.10
CA ALA A 258 6.65 3.31 -3.03
C ALA A 258 7.04 2.13 -3.93
N LEU A 259 7.66 2.38 -5.08
CA LEU A 259 8.18 1.33 -5.97
C LEU A 259 9.38 0.61 -5.33
N LEU A 260 10.34 1.39 -4.85
CA LEU A 260 11.59 0.86 -4.29
C LEU A 260 11.34 0.03 -3.03
N GLN A 261 10.45 0.47 -2.14
CA GLN A 261 10.15 -0.29 -0.91
C GLN A 261 9.42 -1.61 -1.16
N ASN A 262 8.83 -1.82 -2.35
CA ASN A 262 8.16 -3.06 -2.69
C ASN A 262 9.12 -4.17 -3.17
N ARG A 263 10.41 -3.85 -3.32
CA ARG A 263 11.42 -4.86 -3.72
C ARG A 263 11.64 -5.93 -2.66
N ASP A 264 11.32 -5.67 -1.40
CA ASP A 264 11.34 -6.68 -0.34
C ASP A 264 10.38 -7.85 -0.66
N GLU A 265 9.21 -7.58 -1.25
CA GLU A 265 8.27 -8.62 -1.68
C GLU A 265 8.84 -9.47 -2.83
N GLU A 266 9.62 -8.86 -3.72
CA GLU A 266 10.27 -9.54 -4.84
C GLU A 266 11.36 -10.50 -4.36
N ASP A 267 11.98 -10.23 -3.22
CA ASP A 267 13.03 -11.06 -2.60
C ASP A 267 12.45 -12.09 -1.61
N GLY A 268 11.14 -12.35 -1.65
CA GLY A 268 10.48 -13.27 -0.74
C GLY A 268 10.26 -12.72 0.67
N GLY A 269 10.63 -11.46 0.92
CA GLY A 269 10.39 -10.76 2.17
C GLY A 269 8.91 -10.45 2.38
N ARG A 270 8.55 -10.27 3.64
CA ARG A 270 7.18 -9.93 4.02
C ARG A 270 7.11 -8.46 4.40
N PRO A 271 6.35 -7.66 3.67
CA PRO A 271 6.42 -6.21 3.80
C PRO A 271 5.99 -5.64 5.17
N PHE A 272 5.27 -6.40 5.97
CA PHE A 272 4.75 -5.94 7.26
C PHE A 272 5.20 -6.79 8.46
N ASP A 273 5.98 -7.84 8.21
CA ASP A 273 6.53 -8.74 9.22
C ASP A 273 8.04 -8.53 9.37
N THR A 274 8.48 -7.27 9.37
CA THR A 274 9.90 -6.92 9.48
C THR A 274 10.38 -6.90 10.94
N HIS A 275 9.57 -6.36 11.84
CA HIS A 275 9.82 -6.29 13.29
C HIS A 275 8.50 -5.97 14.03
N TRP A 276 8.50 -6.15 15.35
CA TRP A 276 7.31 -6.04 16.19
C TRP A 276 6.54 -4.73 16.02
N ILE A 277 7.21 -3.60 15.98
CA ILE A 277 6.54 -2.28 15.83
C ILE A 277 5.76 -2.23 14.50
N ALA A 278 6.38 -2.64 13.39
CA ALA A 278 5.72 -2.63 12.09
C ALA A 278 4.51 -3.57 12.04
N ARG A 279 4.64 -4.78 12.61
CA ARG A 279 3.57 -5.79 12.72
C ARG A 279 2.36 -5.24 13.47
N VAL A 280 2.59 -4.72 14.67
CA VAL A 280 1.55 -4.19 15.55
C VAL A 280 0.82 -3.02 14.90
N VAL A 281 1.56 -2.02 14.41
CA VAL A 281 0.94 -0.85 13.77
C VAL A 281 0.14 -1.25 12.54
N TYR A 282 0.68 -2.09 11.67
CA TYR A 282 -0.05 -2.53 10.48
C TYR A 282 -1.33 -3.31 10.81
N ALA A 283 -1.27 -4.20 11.80
CA ALA A 283 -2.44 -4.96 12.24
C ALA A 283 -3.54 -4.05 12.79
N LEU A 284 -3.19 -3.09 13.66
CA LEU A 284 -4.14 -2.13 14.25
C LEU A 284 -4.72 -1.18 13.20
N VAL A 285 -3.90 -0.65 12.28
CA VAL A 285 -4.37 0.24 11.20
C VAL A 285 -5.33 -0.49 10.27
N ALA A 286 -4.99 -1.72 9.86
CA ALA A 286 -5.86 -2.52 8.99
C ALA A 286 -7.21 -2.85 9.66
N ALA A 287 -7.19 -3.18 10.97
CA ALA A 287 -8.38 -3.42 11.76
C ALA A 287 -9.23 -2.14 11.90
N THR A 288 -8.60 -1.01 12.23
CA THR A 288 -9.29 0.28 12.34
C THR A 288 -9.99 0.66 11.05
N PHE A 289 -9.31 0.51 9.93
CA PHE A 289 -9.85 0.82 8.60
C PHE A 289 -11.03 -0.09 8.19
N SER A 290 -11.07 -1.28 8.75
CA SER A 290 -12.20 -2.21 8.55
C SER A 290 -13.43 -1.84 9.37
N VAL A 291 -13.23 -1.22 10.55
CA VAL A 291 -14.30 -0.82 11.47
C VAL A 291 -14.80 0.60 11.19
N VAL A 292 -13.90 1.54 10.85
CA VAL A 292 -14.21 2.95 10.63
C VAL A 292 -13.68 3.38 9.27
N GLU A 293 -14.53 3.37 8.27
CA GLU A 293 -14.16 3.61 6.86
C GLU A 293 -13.62 5.01 6.57
N THR A 294 -14.01 6.00 7.38
CA THR A 294 -13.61 7.40 7.17
C THR A 294 -12.23 7.73 7.67
N VAL A 295 -11.58 6.83 8.43
CA VAL A 295 -10.26 7.05 9.01
C VAL A 295 -9.22 7.32 7.93
N ASP A 296 -8.38 8.33 8.17
CA ASP A 296 -7.19 8.59 7.39
C ASP A 296 -6.10 7.56 7.75
N GLN A 297 -5.71 6.75 6.77
CA GLN A 297 -4.76 5.66 6.96
C GLN A 297 -3.36 6.19 7.35
N GLY A 298 -2.94 7.31 6.76
CA GLY A 298 -1.64 7.92 7.08
C GLY A 298 -1.59 8.38 8.53
N CYS A 299 -2.61 9.11 8.98
CA CYS A 299 -2.72 9.55 10.36
C CYS A 299 -2.81 8.39 11.35
N ALA A 300 -3.56 7.33 11.03
CA ALA A 300 -3.65 6.16 11.88
C ALA A 300 -2.30 5.44 12.05
N ASN A 301 -1.51 5.33 10.96
CA ASN A 301 -0.13 4.80 11.05
C ASN A 301 0.70 5.62 12.05
N ALA A 302 0.66 6.95 11.97
CA ALA A 302 1.42 7.82 12.86
C ALA A 302 1.01 7.66 14.33
N ILE A 303 -0.30 7.71 14.60
CA ILE A 303 -0.84 7.68 15.96
C ILE A 303 -0.50 6.36 16.66
N TYR A 304 -0.66 5.22 15.99
CA TYR A 304 -0.32 3.92 16.60
C TYR A 304 1.18 3.68 16.72
N THR A 305 2.02 4.35 15.92
CA THR A 305 3.47 4.12 15.94
C THR A 305 4.08 4.50 17.28
N ILE A 306 3.68 5.60 17.89
CA ILE A 306 4.27 6.07 19.15
C ILE A 306 4.07 5.07 20.29
N PRO A 307 2.83 4.66 20.64
CA PRO A 307 2.63 3.68 21.70
C PRO A 307 3.15 2.28 21.30
N ALA A 308 3.21 1.94 20.01
CA ALA A 308 3.83 0.68 19.59
C ALA A 308 5.33 0.66 19.84
N ILE A 309 6.06 1.74 19.60
CA ILE A 309 7.47 1.87 19.94
C ILE A 309 7.68 1.72 21.45
N GLN A 310 6.87 2.40 22.25
CA GLN A 310 6.98 2.37 23.71
C GLN A 310 6.76 0.97 24.30
N ARG A 311 5.78 0.22 23.75
CA ARG A 311 5.36 -1.07 24.31
C ARG A 311 6.05 -2.28 23.69
N PHE A 312 6.46 -2.22 22.42
CA PHE A 312 7.04 -3.32 21.67
C PHE A 312 8.49 -3.08 21.23
N GLY A 313 9.03 -1.86 21.44
CA GLY A 313 10.40 -1.54 21.04
C GLY A 313 11.46 -2.44 21.71
N HIS A 314 11.23 -2.87 22.94
CA HIS A 314 12.12 -3.77 23.67
C HIS A 314 12.21 -5.18 23.05
N LEU A 315 11.20 -5.60 22.26
CA LEU A 315 11.23 -6.88 21.53
C LEU A 315 11.99 -6.80 20.20
N CYS A 316 12.37 -5.59 19.77
CA CYS A 316 13.12 -5.37 18.53
C CYS A 316 14.11 -4.20 18.65
N PRO A 317 15.09 -4.28 19.58
CA PRO A 317 16.03 -3.19 19.84
C PRO A 317 16.83 -2.79 18.60
N GLU A 318 17.25 -3.73 17.77
CA GLU A 318 17.95 -3.47 16.50
C GLU A 318 17.10 -2.62 15.54
N ALA A 319 15.78 -2.83 15.53
CA ALA A 319 14.89 -2.05 14.69
C ALA A 319 14.75 -0.61 15.19
N VAL A 320 14.71 -0.41 16.51
CA VAL A 320 14.72 0.91 17.13
C VAL A 320 16.03 1.64 16.79
N GLU A 321 17.15 0.98 16.92
CA GLU A 321 18.48 1.53 16.58
C GLU A 321 18.58 1.92 15.11
N GLY A 322 18.16 1.04 14.20
CA GLY A 322 18.17 1.34 12.75
C GLY A 322 17.28 2.52 12.36
N MET A 323 16.12 2.69 13.01
CA MET A 323 15.27 3.86 12.81
C MET A 323 15.89 5.14 13.40
N CYS A 324 16.51 5.07 14.60
CA CYS A 324 17.22 6.20 15.19
C CYS A 324 18.37 6.65 14.28
N GLU A 325 19.18 5.73 13.79
CA GLU A 325 20.26 6.02 12.84
C GLU A 325 19.74 6.72 11.57
N ALA A 326 18.69 6.16 10.97
CA ALA A 326 18.10 6.73 9.75
C ALA A 326 17.55 8.14 9.96
N LEU A 327 17.03 8.44 11.14
CA LEU A 327 16.50 9.76 11.50
C LEU A 327 17.59 10.74 11.97
N GLY A 328 18.80 10.25 12.25
CA GLY A 328 19.90 11.07 12.77
C GLY A 328 19.74 11.40 14.27
N ILE A 329 19.06 10.54 15.03
CA ILE A 329 18.88 10.72 16.48
C ILE A 329 20.20 10.32 17.17
N VAL A 330 20.85 11.32 17.78
CA VAL A 330 22.09 11.14 18.52
C VAL A 330 21.77 10.75 19.97
N ARG A 331 22.40 9.67 20.44
CA ARG A 331 22.33 9.27 21.86
C ARG A 331 23.36 10.05 22.66
N GLU A 332 22.93 10.59 23.79
CA GLU A 332 23.87 11.14 24.74
C GLU A 332 24.73 10.02 25.34
N ALA A 333 26.02 10.30 25.52
CA ALA A 333 26.99 9.31 25.99
C ALA A 333 26.68 8.78 27.41
N ASP A 334 25.88 9.49 28.17
CA ASP A 334 25.60 9.25 29.59
C ASP A 334 24.47 8.24 29.84
N GLY A 335 23.88 7.64 28.80
CA GLY A 335 22.92 6.54 28.93
C GLY A 335 21.57 6.87 29.57
N GLY A 336 21.17 8.16 29.64
CA GLY A 336 20.04 8.61 30.45
C GLY A 336 18.65 8.21 29.97
N THR A 337 18.40 8.14 28.66
CA THR A 337 17.07 7.83 28.11
C THR A 337 17.11 6.62 27.19
N ALA A 338 16.17 5.69 27.35
CA ALA A 338 16.10 4.50 26.52
C ALA A 338 15.88 4.84 25.03
N PRO A 339 16.52 4.14 24.07
CA PRO A 339 16.43 4.43 22.63
C PRO A 339 14.99 4.50 22.12
N GLN A 340 14.11 3.62 22.58
CA GLN A 340 12.70 3.61 22.22
C GLN A 340 11.95 4.87 22.68
N GLU A 341 12.32 5.44 23.81
CA GLU A 341 11.71 6.69 24.31
C GLU A 341 12.18 7.88 23.51
N LEU A 342 13.47 7.94 23.15
CA LEU A 342 14.01 8.97 22.27
C LEU A 342 13.34 8.93 20.90
N LEU A 343 13.22 7.73 20.30
CA LEU A 343 12.56 7.54 19.02
C LEU A 343 11.07 7.94 19.08
N ALA A 344 10.35 7.50 20.12
CA ALA A 344 8.94 7.82 20.27
C ALA A 344 8.71 9.33 20.41
N ARG A 345 9.52 10.03 21.21
CA ARG A 345 9.46 11.49 21.38
C ARG A 345 9.78 12.22 20.08
N TYR A 346 10.87 11.84 19.41
CA TYR A 346 11.26 12.45 18.14
C TYR A 346 10.14 12.33 17.10
N LEU A 347 9.57 11.15 16.93
CA LEU A 347 8.49 10.93 15.95
C LEU A 347 7.19 11.62 16.36
N PHE A 348 6.88 11.71 17.65
CA PHE A 348 5.73 12.49 18.12
C PHE A 348 5.87 13.97 17.73
N ASP A 349 7.03 14.56 17.94
CA ASP A 349 7.31 15.96 17.58
C ASP A 349 7.28 16.14 16.04
N GLU A 350 7.91 15.24 15.29
CA GLU A 350 7.91 15.29 13.82
C GLU A 350 6.49 15.19 13.26
N PHE A 351 5.68 14.24 13.73
CA PHE A 351 4.31 14.04 13.25
C PHE A 351 3.38 15.19 13.66
N SER A 352 3.57 15.74 14.87
CA SER A 352 2.86 16.92 15.34
C SER A 352 3.19 18.15 14.48
N ALA A 353 4.45 18.37 14.16
CA ALA A 353 4.88 19.43 13.24
C ALA A 353 4.28 19.28 11.83
N MET A 354 4.04 18.05 11.39
CA MET A 354 3.30 17.76 10.16
C MET A 354 1.78 17.97 10.31
N GLY A 355 1.27 18.38 11.47
CA GLY A 355 -0.16 18.59 11.75
C GLY A 355 -0.97 17.30 11.77
N ILE A 356 -0.36 16.16 12.12
CA ILE A 356 -1.08 14.91 12.32
C ILE A 356 -1.74 14.94 13.69
N PRO A 357 -3.03 14.58 13.82
CA PRO A 357 -3.70 14.49 15.10
C PRO A 357 -3.00 13.52 16.06
N GLY A 358 -2.99 13.86 17.34
CA GLY A 358 -2.32 13.03 18.35
C GLY A 358 -3.14 11.83 18.83
N ARG A 359 -4.43 11.73 18.47
CA ARG A 359 -5.37 10.73 19.01
C ARG A 359 -6.30 10.18 17.94
N MET A 360 -6.65 8.89 18.07
CA MET A 360 -7.58 8.22 17.16
C MET A 360 -9.00 8.78 17.25
N ARG A 361 -9.42 9.29 18.40
CA ARG A 361 -10.73 9.97 18.55
C ARG A 361 -10.86 11.20 17.65
N ASP A 362 -9.75 11.88 17.37
CA ASP A 362 -9.73 13.06 16.49
C ASP A 362 -9.91 12.67 15.01
N LEU A 363 -9.75 11.39 14.69
CA LEU A 363 -10.05 10.79 13.40
C LEU A 363 -11.46 10.17 13.33
N GLY A 364 -12.29 10.36 14.35
CA GLY A 364 -13.66 9.84 14.42
C GLY A 364 -13.76 8.39 14.91
N VAL A 365 -12.70 7.82 15.48
CA VAL A 365 -12.77 6.49 16.12
C VAL A 365 -13.44 6.61 17.48
N GLY A 366 -14.65 6.11 17.59
CA GLY A 366 -15.39 6.08 18.85
C GLY A 366 -14.88 4.99 19.82
N ARG A 367 -15.04 5.21 21.13
CA ARG A 367 -14.59 4.27 22.17
C ARG A 367 -15.22 2.87 22.02
N GLN A 368 -16.44 2.79 21.49
CA GLN A 368 -17.15 1.53 21.21
C GLN A 368 -16.46 0.66 20.17
N HIS A 369 -15.55 1.21 19.36
CA HIS A 369 -14.84 0.48 18.32
C HIS A 369 -13.57 -0.23 18.82
N LEU A 370 -13.02 0.18 19.97
CA LEU A 370 -11.67 -0.24 20.41
C LEU A 370 -11.56 -1.76 20.56
N ALA A 371 -12.55 -2.41 21.22
CA ALA A 371 -12.55 -3.85 21.40
C ALA A 371 -12.64 -4.62 20.06
N ALA A 372 -13.41 -4.11 19.10
CA ALA A 372 -13.51 -4.71 17.77
C ALA A 372 -12.19 -4.58 17.01
N ILE A 373 -11.50 -3.43 17.12
CA ILE A 373 -10.21 -3.20 16.47
C ILE A 373 -9.15 -4.16 17.03
N VAL A 374 -9.07 -4.33 18.35
CA VAL A 374 -8.13 -5.29 18.97
C VAL A 374 -8.41 -6.69 18.43
N ARG A 375 -9.65 -7.17 18.53
CA ARG A 375 -10.03 -8.51 18.05
C ARG A 375 -9.70 -8.74 16.59
N LEU A 376 -9.96 -7.77 15.70
CA LEU A 376 -9.65 -7.88 14.28
C LEU A 376 -8.14 -7.81 14.01
N SER A 377 -7.37 -7.08 14.82
CA SER A 377 -5.91 -7.02 14.65
C SER A 377 -5.25 -8.38 14.87
N LEU A 378 -5.79 -9.20 15.76
CA LEU A 378 -5.30 -10.58 16.04
C LEU A 378 -5.51 -11.55 14.86
N THR A 379 -6.35 -11.19 13.90
CA THR A 379 -6.60 -11.99 12.69
C THR A 379 -5.88 -11.49 11.44
N ASN A 380 -4.99 -10.50 11.59
CA ASN A 380 -4.22 -9.96 10.46
C ASN A 380 -3.00 -10.82 10.16
N PHE A 381 -3.18 -11.88 9.38
CA PHE A 381 -2.12 -12.83 9.07
C PHE A 381 -1.05 -12.30 8.10
N ASN A 382 -1.26 -11.16 7.47
CA ASN A 382 -0.21 -10.48 6.69
C ASN A 382 0.89 -9.90 7.60
N ALA A 383 0.51 -9.44 8.79
CA ALA A 383 1.42 -8.93 9.81
C ALA A 383 1.83 -10.00 10.82
N ASP A 384 0.98 -11.00 11.04
CA ASP A 384 1.16 -12.00 12.11
C ASP A 384 0.80 -13.42 11.64
N ARG A 385 1.62 -13.96 10.75
CA ARG A 385 1.39 -15.31 10.22
C ARG A 385 1.44 -16.40 11.29
N GLN A 386 2.25 -16.20 12.32
CA GLN A 386 2.44 -17.17 13.41
C GLN A 386 1.42 -16.98 14.55
N ARG A 387 0.56 -15.97 14.45
CA ARG A 387 -0.46 -15.64 15.46
C ARG A 387 0.11 -15.32 16.83
N GLU A 388 1.30 -14.73 16.86
CA GLU A 388 1.99 -14.34 18.10
C GLU A 388 1.33 -13.16 18.81
N LEU A 389 0.64 -12.28 18.04
CA LEU A 389 -0.10 -11.13 18.59
C LEU A 389 -1.16 -11.54 19.61
N ALA A 390 -1.69 -12.76 19.52
CA ALA A 390 -2.67 -13.26 20.49
C ALA A 390 -2.11 -13.30 21.92
N SER A 391 -0.81 -13.52 22.09
CA SER A 391 -0.13 -13.50 23.40
C SER A 391 0.01 -12.08 23.98
N TYR A 392 -0.32 -11.05 23.22
CA TYR A 392 -0.21 -9.63 23.58
C TYR A 392 -1.55 -8.88 23.56
N GLU A 393 -2.68 -9.58 23.64
CA GLU A 393 -4.02 -8.98 23.54
C GLU A 393 -4.24 -7.87 24.56
N ASP A 394 -3.83 -8.08 25.81
CA ASP A 394 -3.91 -7.06 26.87
C ASP A 394 -3.03 -5.85 26.54
N THR A 395 -1.79 -6.08 26.09
CA THR A 395 -0.87 -5.00 25.68
C THR A 395 -1.43 -4.21 24.49
N LEU A 396 -2.08 -4.88 23.54
CA LEU A 396 -2.75 -4.21 22.41
C LEU A 396 -3.95 -3.39 22.88
N SER A 397 -4.71 -3.90 23.86
CA SER A 397 -5.84 -3.19 24.46
C SER A 397 -5.40 -1.92 25.19
N GLU A 398 -4.30 -1.98 25.94
CA GLU A 398 -3.69 -0.80 26.57
C GLU A 398 -3.12 0.19 25.53
N LEU A 399 -2.47 -0.33 24.47
CA LEU A 399 -1.92 0.50 23.40
C LEU A 399 -3.02 1.32 22.72
N ILE A 400 -4.11 0.66 22.34
CA ILE A 400 -5.21 1.34 21.65
C ILE A 400 -5.95 2.32 22.55
N ALA A 401 -6.07 2.02 23.86
CA ALA A 401 -6.61 2.95 24.84
C ALA A 401 -5.72 4.19 25.00
N GLN A 402 -4.40 4.03 24.97
CA GLN A 402 -3.44 5.12 25.00
C GLN A 402 -3.50 5.96 23.72
N ALA A 403 -3.68 5.34 22.57
CA ALA A 403 -3.77 6.02 21.27
C ALA A 403 -5.11 6.75 21.06
N TRP A 404 -6.17 6.37 21.81
CA TRP A 404 -7.50 6.95 21.71
C TRP A 404 -7.60 8.26 22.48
#